data_668f79af0ece89ed0b3b3f0280286928
#
_entry.id   668f79af0ece89ed0b3b3f0280286928
#
_cell.length_a   1.000
_cell.length_b   1.000
_cell.length_c   1.000
_cell.angle_alpha   90.00
_cell.angle_beta   90.00
_cell.angle_gamma   90.00
#
_symmetry.space_group_name_H-M   'P 1'
#
loop_
_entity.id
_entity.type
_entity.pdbx_description
1 polymer ?
#
loop_
_entity_poly.entity_id
_entity_poly.type
_entity_poly.pdbx_seq_one_letter_code
_entity_poly.pdbx_strand_id
1 'polypeptide(L)'
;MSRIDLRSQSLDLLRFPLAVVVLTIHIFSTEGITFQGTTSNFEDYPFFMEVNRFIDGFFRGQSVPIYCFISGFVFFLGVEMTKETYIRKFKNRVKTLLVPYLIWNLFAILLLIVTICSPFNQYKAHPAEFTPSLQGFLSAFWAYHGQLEGTIIEDSFPLNQPLWFVRNLILVVLCTPFIHYLLKRTRYYLVILLGCIWFFSPLFHIRTYLLDVTFFFFVWGAYMSINKKDMLVVFGRFFKVSVILYIALGVVHVLAAHYYPDLTGIIKRINILAGLLFAYNLSAWLLKNGICKVNAFLASASFFIYVSHGLISGKILKLAYVAIRPASSISLLVVYVSVIIITVGLLLLTFYLLRRYAPETLKVIAGRK
;
A
#
# COMPACT_ATOMS: atom_id res chain seq x y z
N MET A 1 15.55 25.74 -7.69
CA MET A 1 15.62 24.37 -7.13
C MET A 1 16.54 23.53 -7.99
N SER A 2 17.56 22.88 -7.42
CA SER A 2 18.44 21.99 -8.19
C SER A 2 17.68 20.77 -8.71
N ARG A 3 18.19 20.08 -9.77
CA ARG A 3 17.56 18.84 -10.27
C ARG A 3 17.56 17.74 -9.23
N ILE A 4 18.59 17.67 -8.38
CA ILE A 4 18.69 16.68 -7.30
C ILE A 4 17.62 16.94 -6.26
N ASP A 5 17.40 18.20 -5.88
CA ASP A 5 16.37 18.59 -4.91
C ASP A 5 14.98 18.29 -5.47
N LEU A 6 14.72 18.63 -6.74
CA LEU A 6 13.43 18.37 -7.38
C LEU A 6 13.11 16.87 -7.39
N ARG A 7 14.07 16.01 -7.74
CA ARG A 7 13.90 14.55 -7.72
C ARG A 7 13.54 14.04 -6.33
N SER A 8 14.31 14.44 -5.31
CA SER A 8 14.08 14.03 -3.92
C SER A 8 12.71 14.50 -3.41
N GLN A 9 12.40 15.77 -3.62
CA GLN A 9 11.13 16.35 -3.21
C GLN A 9 9.93 15.74 -3.93
N SER A 10 10.08 15.35 -5.22
CA SER A 10 9.01 14.66 -5.96
C SER A 10 8.67 13.31 -5.32
N LEU A 11 9.67 12.55 -4.85
CA LEU A 11 9.45 11.30 -4.14
C LEU A 11 8.82 11.54 -2.75
N ASP A 12 9.24 12.59 -2.05
CA ASP A 12 8.69 12.93 -0.73
C ASP A 12 7.25 13.43 -0.82
N LEU A 13 6.90 14.17 -1.88
CA LEU A 13 5.52 14.64 -2.11
C LEU A 13 4.54 13.47 -2.33
N LEU A 14 4.98 12.38 -2.95
CA LEU A 14 4.15 11.20 -3.22
C LEU A 14 3.81 10.39 -1.95
N ARG A 15 4.65 10.40 -0.91
CA ARG A 15 4.51 9.49 0.23
C ARG A 15 3.17 9.59 0.93
N PHE A 16 2.74 10.79 1.26
CA PHE A 16 1.49 10.99 2.00
C PHE A 16 0.24 10.68 1.15
N PRO A 17 0.09 11.20 -0.08
CA PRO A 17 -1.04 10.84 -0.94
C PRO A 17 -1.15 9.32 -1.17
N LEU A 18 -0.02 8.63 -1.40
CA LEU A 18 -0.03 7.19 -1.58
C LEU A 18 -0.50 6.42 -0.32
N ALA A 19 -0.14 6.90 0.88
CA ALA A 19 -0.63 6.30 2.13
C ALA A 19 -2.14 6.50 2.30
N VAL A 20 -2.66 7.68 1.94
CA VAL A 20 -4.10 7.95 1.94
C VAL A 20 -4.82 7.09 0.90
N VAL A 21 -4.26 6.91 -0.31
CA VAL A 21 -4.81 6.01 -1.33
C VAL A 21 -4.90 4.59 -0.82
N VAL A 22 -3.85 4.07 -0.14
CA VAL A 22 -3.89 2.72 0.46
C VAL A 22 -5.03 2.62 1.49
N LEU A 23 -5.17 3.58 2.37
CA LEU A 23 -6.26 3.61 3.34
C LEU A 23 -7.63 3.66 2.63
N THR A 24 -7.77 4.49 1.60
CA THR A 24 -9.02 4.62 0.82
C THR A 24 -9.43 3.29 0.20
N ILE A 25 -8.52 2.57 -0.46
CA ILE A 25 -8.85 1.29 -1.10
C ILE A 25 -9.18 0.18 -0.10
N HIS A 26 -8.69 0.26 1.14
CA HIS A 26 -9.08 -0.67 2.19
C HIS A 26 -10.44 -0.35 2.81
N ILE A 27 -10.86 0.92 2.82
CA ILE A 27 -12.19 1.32 3.24
C ILE A 27 -13.21 1.01 2.15
N PHE A 28 -12.92 1.33 0.88
CA PHE A 28 -13.74 0.96 -0.26
C PHE A 28 -13.52 -0.51 -0.62
N SER A 29 -14.03 -1.40 0.23
CA SER A 29 -14.07 -2.83 -0.04
C SER A 29 -15.15 -3.15 -1.07
N THR A 30 -14.95 -4.21 -1.85
CA THR A 30 -15.99 -4.80 -2.72
C THR A 30 -16.99 -5.64 -1.91
N GLU A 31 -16.67 -5.92 -0.64
CA GLU A 31 -17.51 -6.70 0.26
C GLU A 31 -18.45 -5.79 1.03
N GLY A 32 -19.68 -6.27 1.26
CA GLY A 32 -20.68 -5.57 2.08
C GLY A 32 -20.23 -5.40 3.53
N ILE A 33 -20.88 -4.52 4.27
CA ILE A 33 -20.69 -4.40 5.71
C ILE A 33 -21.64 -5.35 6.42
N THR A 34 -21.08 -6.34 7.14
CA THR A 34 -21.87 -7.25 7.98
C THR A 34 -21.97 -6.71 9.41
N PHE A 35 -23.18 -6.50 9.88
CA PHE A 35 -23.46 -6.11 11.25
C PHE A 35 -24.65 -6.89 11.81
N GLN A 36 -24.50 -7.50 12.98
CA GLN A 36 -25.54 -8.32 13.66
C GLN A 36 -26.19 -9.37 12.73
N GLY A 37 -25.39 -10.02 11.90
CA GLY A 37 -25.87 -11.06 10.97
C GLY A 37 -26.52 -10.53 9.68
N THR A 38 -26.71 -9.22 9.55
CA THR A 38 -27.23 -8.61 8.33
C THR A 38 -26.06 -8.04 7.52
N THR A 39 -25.91 -8.52 6.29
CA THR A 39 -24.92 -7.99 5.34
C THR A 39 -25.62 -6.95 4.45
N SER A 40 -25.09 -5.73 4.44
CA SER A 40 -25.53 -4.71 3.48
C SER A 40 -25.10 -5.13 2.08
N ASN A 41 -26.03 -5.39 1.20
CA ASN A 41 -25.71 -5.64 -0.19
C ASN A 41 -25.44 -4.29 -0.89
N PHE A 42 -24.22 -4.11 -1.42
CA PHE A 42 -23.88 -2.87 -2.14
C PHE A 42 -24.62 -2.73 -3.48
N GLU A 43 -25.21 -3.79 -4.00
CA GLU A 43 -26.10 -3.73 -5.17
C GLU A 43 -27.31 -2.80 -4.94
N ASP A 44 -27.74 -2.63 -3.69
CA ASP A 44 -28.79 -1.69 -3.31
C ASP A 44 -28.35 -0.21 -3.43
N TYR A 45 -27.06 0.04 -3.70
CA TYR A 45 -26.46 1.37 -3.77
C TYR A 45 -25.74 1.61 -5.11
N PRO A 46 -26.45 1.70 -6.24
CA PRO A 46 -25.85 1.68 -7.58
C PRO A 46 -24.85 2.82 -7.81
N PHE A 47 -25.12 4.03 -7.37
CA PHE A 47 -24.15 5.14 -7.51
C PHE A 47 -22.89 4.92 -6.67
N PHE A 48 -23.02 4.36 -5.47
CA PHE A 48 -21.85 3.98 -4.65
C PHE A 48 -20.98 2.93 -5.35
N MET A 49 -21.61 1.95 -6.02
CA MET A 49 -20.90 0.94 -6.79
C MET A 49 -20.10 1.54 -7.94
N GLU A 50 -20.63 2.55 -8.64
CA GLU A 50 -19.90 3.25 -9.70
C GLU A 50 -18.67 3.99 -9.13
N VAL A 51 -18.82 4.66 -7.99
CA VAL A 51 -17.69 5.30 -7.30
C VAL A 51 -16.64 4.25 -6.88
N ASN A 52 -17.07 3.09 -6.39
CA ASN A 52 -16.15 2.02 -6.04
C ASN A 52 -15.39 1.48 -7.25
N ARG A 53 -16.08 1.27 -8.40
CA ARG A 53 -15.43 0.91 -9.68
C ARG A 53 -14.44 1.97 -10.16
N PHE A 54 -14.78 3.24 -10.02
CA PHE A 54 -13.85 4.34 -10.30
C PHE A 54 -12.60 4.26 -9.42
N ILE A 55 -12.77 4.08 -8.11
CA ILE A 55 -11.65 3.93 -7.16
C ILE A 55 -10.81 2.69 -7.51
N ASP A 56 -11.44 1.60 -7.90
CA ASP A 56 -10.73 0.39 -8.32
C ASP A 56 -9.89 0.66 -9.58
N GLY A 57 -10.46 1.29 -10.60
CA GLY A 57 -9.80 1.55 -11.87
C GLY A 57 -8.64 2.55 -11.77
N PHE A 58 -8.78 3.58 -10.93
CA PHE A 58 -7.78 4.65 -10.84
C PHE A 58 -6.78 4.49 -9.70
N PHE A 59 -7.19 3.96 -8.55
CA PHE A 59 -6.36 4.01 -7.34
C PHE A 59 -5.91 2.64 -6.85
N ARG A 60 -6.74 1.59 -6.99
CA ARG A 60 -6.39 0.27 -6.49
C ARG A 60 -5.23 -0.32 -7.27
N GLY A 61 -4.20 -0.75 -6.57
CA GLY A 61 -2.99 -1.33 -7.15
C GLY A 61 -1.90 -0.32 -7.52
N GLN A 62 -2.13 1.00 -7.41
CA GLN A 62 -1.13 2.02 -7.78
C GLN A 62 -0.04 2.22 -6.72
N SER A 63 -0.43 2.29 -5.45
CA SER A 63 0.46 2.75 -4.37
C SER A 63 1.63 1.81 -4.10
N VAL A 64 1.38 0.51 -4.03
CA VAL A 64 2.43 -0.48 -3.71
C VAL A 64 3.52 -0.55 -4.77
N PRO A 65 3.22 -0.64 -6.09
CA PRO A 65 4.21 -0.54 -7.14
C PRO A 65 5.09 0.71 -7.04
N ILE A 66 4.49 1.86 -6.78
CA ILE A 66 5.23 3.12 -6.64
C ILE A 66 6.13 3.07 -5.40
N TYR A 67 5.65 2.57 -4.26
CA TYR A 67 6.48 2.40 -3.06
C TYR A 67 7.62 1.41 -3.27
N CYS A 68 7.39 0.28 -3.96
CA CYS A 68 8.44 -0.67 -4.32
C CYS A 68 9.51 -0.02 -5.18
N PHE A 69 9.09 0.70 -6.23
CA PHE A 69 9.98 1.41 -7.13
C PHE A 69 10.82 2.46 -6.39
N ILE A 70 10.20 3.32 -5.57
CA ILE A 70 10.89 4.31 -4.74
C ILE A 70 11.89 3.62 -3.81
N SER A 71 11.49 2.51 -3.17
CA SER A 71 12.35 1.77 -2.23
C SER A 71 13.59 1.20 -2.91
N GLY A 72 13.43 0.61 -4.11
CA GLY A 72 14.55 0.10 -4.90
C GLY A 72 15.48 1.22 -5.37
N PHE A 73 14.90 2.32 -5.86
CA PHE A 73 15.67 3.49 -6.29
C PHE A 73 16.50 4.10 -5.15
N VAL A 74 15.86 4.37 -4.00
CA VAL A 74 16.54 4.99 -2.85
C VAL A 74 17.55 4.04 -2.18
N PHE A 75 17.31 2.73 -2.26
CA PHE A 75 18.26 1.76 -1.68
C PHE A 75 19.65 1.85 -2.31
N PHE A 76 19.74 2.04 -3.62
CA PHE A 76 21.03 2.12 -4.34
C PHE A 76 21.50 3.56 -4.62
N LEU A 77 20.71 4.57 -4.24
CA LEU A 77 20.99 5.96 -4.58
C LEU A 77 22.26 6.49 -3.88
N GLY A 78 23.18 7.02 -4.69
CA GLY A 78 24.30 7.87 -4.22
C GLY A 78 25.40 7.15 -3.43
N VAL A 79 25.44 5.81 -3.47
CA VAL A 79 26.43 5.04 -2.72
C VAL A 79 27.00 3.90 -3.56
N GLU A 80 28.29 3.63 -3.35
CA GLU A 80 28.91 2.40 -3.83
C GLU A 80 28.51 1.23 -2.91
N MET A 81 28.16 0.11 -3.53
CA MET A 81 27.64 -1.07 -2.81
C MET A 81 28.79 -2.01 -2.41
N THR A 82 29.52 -1.62 -1.36
CA THR A 82 30.52 -2.47 -0.69
C THR A 82 29.83 -3.37 0.36
N LYS A 83 30.58 -4.36 0.89
CA LYS A 83 30.11 -5.24 1.98
C LYS A 83 29.67 -4.42 3.21
N GLU A 84 30.44 -3.42 3.59
CA GLU A 84 30.18 -2.53 4.73
C GLU A 84 28.90 -1.71 4.48
N THR A 85 28.69 -1.25 3.25
CA THR A 85 27.48 -0.53 2.85
C THR A 85 26.25 -1.42 2.95
N TYR A 86 26.32 -2.69 2.51
CA TYR A 86 25.21 -3.64 2.68
C TYR A 86 24.90 -3.88 4.16
N ILE A 87 25.89 -4.19 4.99
CA ILE A 87 25.70 -4.43 6.42
C ILE A 87 25.03 -3.21 7.08
N ARG A 88 25.52 -2.01 6.81
CA ARG A 88 24.93 -0.77 7.32
C ARG A 88 23.48 -0.59 6.87
N LYS A 89 23.19 -0.84 5.59
CA LYS A 89 21.82 -0.74 5.05
C LYS A 89 20.91 -1.80 5.65
N PHE A 90 21.34 -3.04 5.81
CA PHE A 90 20.56 -4.10 6.46
C PHE A 90 20.26 -3.77 7.93
N LYS A 91 21.25 -3.35 8.72
CA LYS A 91 21.02 -2.89 10.09
C LYS A 91 19.99 -1.75 10.17
N ASN A 92 20.06 -0.82 9.21
CA ASN A 92 19.08 0.26 9.13
C ASN A 92 17.67 -0.29 8.76
N ARG A 93 17.56 -1.27 7.85
CA ARG A 93 16.28 -1.85 7.45
C ARG A 93 15.66 -2.72 8.54
N VAL A 94 16.45 -3.41 9.34
CA VAL A 94 15.95 -4.05 10.56
C VAL A 94 15.23 -3.03 11.44
N LYS A 95 15.84 -1.89 11.74
CA LYS A 95 15.23 -0.84 12.56
C LYS A 95 14.03 -0.16 11.91
N THR A 96 14.05 0.06 10.59
CA THR A 96 13.05 0.88 9.90
C THR A 96 11.93 0.08 9.23
N LEU A 97 12.07 -1.24 9.08
CA LEU A 97 11.04 -2.11 8.48
C LEU A 97 10.71 -3.29 9.38
N LEU A 98 11.69 -4.11 9.78
CA LEU A 98 11.42 -5.35 10.51
C LEU A 98 10.85 -5.08 11.92
N VAL A 99 11.45 -4.18 12.68
CA VAL A 99 10.97 -3.86 14.03
C VAL A 99 9.55 -3.28 13.99
N PRO A 100 9.21 -2.27 13.17
CA PRO A 100 7.82 -1.83 13.03
C PRO A 100 6.89 -2.95 12.55
N TYR A 101 7.31 -3.76 11.60
CA TYR A 101 6.53 -4.90 11.11
C TYR A 101 6.10 -5.85 12.23
N LEU A 102 7.06 -6.24 13.09
CA LEU A 102 6.78 -7.12 14.22
C LEU A 102 5.84 -6.46 15.23
N ILE A 103 6.12 -5.20 15.60
CA ILE A 103 5.31 -4.46 16.58
C ILE A 103 3.86 -4.30 16.11
N TRP A 104 3.63 -3.92 14.87
CA TRP A 104 2.27 -3.70 14.37
C TRP A 104 1.49 -4.99 14.17
N ASN A 105 2.13 -6.13 13.88
CA ASN A 105 1.48 -7.44 13.93
C ASN A 105 1.20 -7.88 15.37
N LEU A 106 2.08 -7.60 16.34
CA LEU A 106 1.80 -7.84 17.76
C LEU A 106 0.61 -7.01 18.25
N PHE A 107 0.50 -5.74 17.84
CA PHE A 107 -0.70 -4.95 18.13
C PHE A 107 -1.97 -5.57 17.52
N ALA A 108 -1.88 -6.11 16.31
CA ALA A 108 -3.01 -6.82 15.69
C ALA A 108 -3.41 -8.07 16.51
N ILE A 109 -2.44 -8.87 16.99
CA ILE A 109 -2.68 -10.03 17.85
C ILE A 109 -3.33 -9.60 19.17
N LEU A 110 -2.82 -8.54 19.81
CA LEU A 110 -3.41 -8.01 21.03
C LEU A 110 -4.86 -7.56 20.83
N LEU A 111 -5.13 -6.85 19.73
CA LEU A 111 -6.49 -6.44 19.38
C LEU A 111 -7.40 -7.64 19.10
N LEU A 112 -6.89 -8.70 18.49
CA LEU A 112 -7.63 -9.93 18.26
C LEU A 112 -7.98 -10.60 19.60
N ILE A 113 -7.01 -10.74 20.51
CA ILE A 113 -7.24 -11.31 21.85
C ILE A 113 -8.29 -10.49 22.61
N VAL A 114 -8.16 -9.16 22.64
CA VAL A 114 -9.15 -8.28 23.28
C VAL A 114 -10.54 -8.48 22.67
N THR A 115 -10.61 -8.66 21.34
CA THR A 115 -11.87 -8.90 20.64
C THR A 115 -12.48 -10.25 21.04
N ILE A 116 -11.69 -11.30 21.15
CA ILE A 116 -12.13 -12.65 21.54
C ILE A 116 -12.60 -12.68 23.00
N CYS A 117 -11.84 -12.03 23.88
CA CYS A 117 -12.18 -11.95 25.32
C CYS A 117 -13.34 -10.99 25.60
N SER A 118 -13.77 -10.20 24.62
CA SER A 118 -14.91 -9.29 24.78
C SER A 118 -16.22 -10.09 24.93
N PRO A 119 -17.08 -9.74 25.90
CA PRO A 119 -18.39 -10.37 26.04
C PRO A 119 -19.27 -10.17 24.81
N PHE A 120 -18.96 -9.18 23.98
CA PHE A 120 -19.68 -8.91 22.73
C PHE A 120 -19.26 -9.83 21.56
N ASN A 121 -18.19 -10.62 21.70
CA ASN A 121 -17.74 -11.51 20.62
C ASN A 121 -18.77 -12.60 20.29
N GLN A 122 -19.43 -13.14 21.29
CA GLN A 122 -20.46 -14.19 21.13
C GLN A 122 -21.72 -13.72 20.37
N TYR A 123 -21.98 -12.41 20.34
CA TYR A 123 -23.13 -11.82 19.63
C TYR A 123 -22.83 -11.44 18.19
N LYS A 124 -21.61 -11.72 17.69
CA LYS A 124 -21.28 -11.51 16.29
C LYS A 124 -21.76 -12.69 15.45
N ALA A 125 -22.15 -12.44 14.22
CA ALA A 125 -22.53 -13.47 13.25
C ALA A 125 -21.37 -14.46 13.01
N HIS A 126 -20.14 -13.95 13.04
CA HIS A 126 -18.91 -14.74 12.95
C HIS A 126 -17.99 -14.31 14.10
N PRO A 127 -18.02 -15.03 15.23
CA PRO A 127 -17.12 -14.76 16.34
C PRO A 127 -15.66 -14.83 15.90
N ALA A 128 -14.84 -13.92 16.42
CA ALA A 128 -13.41 -13.98 16.17
C ALA A 128 -12.82 -15.18 16.94
N GLU A 129 -12.01 -15.97 16.25
CA GLU A 129 -11.34 -17.16 16.80
C GLU A 129 -9.82 -17.02 16.62
N PHE A 130 -9.10 -17.51 17.59
CA PHE A 130 -7.64 -17.61 17.52
C PHE A 130 -7.23 -18.98 18.09
N THR A 131 -6.50 -19.74 17.32
CA THR A 131 -5.94 -20.99 17.78
C THR A 131 -4.66 -20.70 18.57
N PRO A 132 -4.65 -20.89 19.90
CA PRO A 132 -3.49 -20.61 20.75
C PRO A 132 -2.43 -21.69 20.56
N SER A 133 -1.75 -21.66 19.42
CA SER A 133 -0.65 -22.56 19.07
C SER A 133 0.53 -21.74 18.55
N LEU A 134 1.74 -22.32 18.64
CA LEU A 134 2.93 -21.70 18.06
C LEU A 134 2.75 -21.44 16.55
N GLN A 135 2.13 -22.39 15.83
CA GLN A 135 1.84 -22.25 14.41
C GLN A 135 0.87 -21.09 14.16
N GLY A 136 -0.23 -20.98 14.93
CA GLY A 136 -1.18 -19.87 14.83
C GLY A 136 -0.53 -18.52 15.11
N PHE A 137 0.33 -18.45 16.12
CA PHE A 137 1.08 -17.25 16.44
C PHE A 137 2.06 -16.86 15.30
N LEU A 138 2.83 -17.82 14.77
CA LEU A 138 3.77 -17.54 13.68
C LEU A 138 3.05 -17.20 12.37
N SER A 139 1.89 -17.82 12.10
CA SER A 139 1.08 -17.51 10.91
C SER A 139 0.61 -16.05 10.90
N ALA A 140 0.35 -15.44 12.06
CA ALA A 140 -0.03 -14.03 12.15
C ALA A 140 1.00 -13.06 11.56
N PHE A 141 2.27 -13.49 11.50
CA PHE A 141 3.34 -12.70 10.88
C PHE A 141 3.57 -13.03 9.41
N TRP A 142 3.03 -14.11 8.88
CA TRP A 142 3.35 -14.52 7.51
C TRP A 142 2.12 -14.64 6.64
N ALA A 143 1.26 -15.60 6.96
CA ALA A 143 0.04 -15.91 6.24
C ALA A 143 -0.98 -16.40 7.27
N TYR A 144 -1.81 -15.51 7.76
CA TYR A 144 -2.76 -15.81 8.81
C TYR A 144 -3.93 -16.62 8.27
N HIS A 145 -4.20 -17.75 8.90
CA HIS A 145 -5.36 -18.59 8.64
C HIS A 145 -6.38 -18.38 9.76
N GLY A 146 -7.48 -17.73 9.46
CA GLY A 146 -8.53 -17.49 10.44
C GLY A 146 -9.63 -16.58 9.90
N GLN A 147 -10.75 -16.54 10.60
CA GLN A 147 -11.81 -15.59 10.32
C GLN A 147 -11.66 -14.38 11.23
N LEU A 148 -11.55 -13.20 10.66
CA LEU A 148 -11.61 -11.95 11.37
C LEU A 148 -12.91 -11.25 10.97
N GLU A 149 -13.83 -11.14 11.94
CA GLU A 149 -15.08 -10.40 11.79
C GLU A 149 -15.94 -10.80 10.57
N GLY A 150 -15.92 -12.08 10.17
CA GLY A 150 -16.69 -12.60 9.05
C GLY A 150 -15.98 -12.58 7.69
N THR A 151 -14.79 -11.99 7.63
CA THR A 151 -13.96 -12.01 6.41
C THR A 151 -12.99 -13.18 6.50
N ILE A 152 -13.03 -14.07 5.50
CA ILE A 152 -11.99 -15.08 5.33
C ILE A 152 -10.73 -14.34 4.90
N ILE A 153 -9.71 -14.34 5.75
CA ILE A 153 -8.41 -13.79 5.37
C ILE A 153 -7.76 -14.80 4.44
N GLU A 154 -7.54 -14.38 3.19
CA GLU A 154 -6.79 -15.19 2.24
C GLU A 154 -5.42 -15.56 2.82
N ASP A 155 -4.97 -16.79 2.59
CA ASP A 155 -3.71 -17.38 3.07
C ASP A 155 -2.43 -16.61 2.70
N SER A 156 -2.55 -15.42 2.13
CA SER A 156 -1.43 -14.66 1.59
C SER A 156 -1.02 -13.47 2.45
N PHE A 157 -1.78 -13.12 3.50
CA PHE A 157 -1.59 -11.89 4.25
C PHE A 157 -1.24 -12.16 5.73
N PRO A 158 -0.39 -11.33 6.36
CA PRO A 158 -0.24 -11.32 7.81
C PRO A 158 -1.54 -10.86 8.48
N LEU A 159 -1.66 -11.03 9.79
CA LEU A 159 -2.86 -10.64 10.55
C LEU A 159 -3.20 -9.15 10.38
N ASN A 160 -2.20 -8.27 10.39
CA ASN A 160 -2.35 -6.88 9.94
C ASN A 160 -2.18 -6.86 8.41
N GLN A 161 -3.26 -7.11 7.69
CA GLN A 161 -3.26 -7.33 6.24
C GLN A 161 -2.40 -6.34 5.45
N PRO A 162 -2.50 -5.00 5.61
CA PRO A 162 -1.68 -4.07 4.83
C PRO A 162 -0.17 -4.31 4.92
N LEU A 163 0.31 -4.98 5.97
CA LEU A 163 1.74 -5.21 6.16
C LEU A 163 2.35 -6.27 5.25
N TRP A 164 1.55 -6.95 4.40
CA TRP A 164 2.10 -7.85 3.38
C TRP A 164 3.17 -7.20 2.51
N PHE A 165 2.98 -5.92 2.17
CA PHE A 165 3.95 -5.16 1.41
C PHE A 165 5.28 -4.99 2.16
N VAL A 166 5.23 -4.66 3.46
CA VAL A 166 6.44 -4.51 4.29
C VAL A 166 7.18 -5.84 4.41
N ARG A 167 6.45 -6.96 4.60
CA ARG A 167 6.99 -8.32 4.61
C ARG A 167 7.76 -8.60 3.31
N ASN A 168 7.09 -8.40 2.18
CA ASN A 168 7.68 -8.65 0.87
C ASN A 168 8.87 -7.71 0.59
N LEU A 169 8.79 -6.44 1.02
CA LEU A 169 9.89 -5.50 0.91
C LEU A 169 11.12 -5.94 1.74
N ILE A 170 10.93 -6.50 2.94
CA ILE A 170 12.01 -7.07 3.74
C ILE A 170 12.71 -8.19 2.96
N LEU A 171 11.93 -9.11 2.36
CA LEU A 171 12.49 -10.21 1.56
C LEU A 171 13.32 -9.71 0.37
N VAL A 172 12.75 -8.76 -0.39
CA VAL A 172 13.47 -8.19 -1.55
C VAL A 172 14.74 -7.46 -1.12
N VAL A 173 14.70 -6.75 0.01
CA VAL A 173 15.90 -6.09 0.56
C VAL A 173 16.97 -7.11 0.92
N LEU A 174 16.62 -8.27 1.49
CA LEU A 174 17.60 -9.34 1.76
C LEU A 174 18.24 -9.88 0.46
N CYS A 175 17.48 -9.90 -0.65
CA CYS A 175 17.97 -10.33 -1.95
C CYS A 175 18.82 -9.25 -2.67
N THR A 176 18.99 -8.04 -2.12
CA THR A 176 19.65 -6.93 -2.83
C THR A 176 21.09 -7.18 -3.28
N PRO A 177 21.95 -7.97 -2.59
CA PRO A 177 23.27 -8.29 -3.11
C PRO A 177 23.20 -9.10 -4.42
N PHE A 178 22.29 -10.06 -4.47
CA PHE A 178 22.04 -10.88 -5.67
C PHE A 178 21.40 -10.06 -6.79
N ILE A 179 20.40 -9.23 -6.48
CA ILE A 179 19.79 -8.30 -7.42
C ILE A 179 20.85 -7.38 -8.04
N HIS A 180 21.75 -6.83 -7.22
CA HIS A 180 22.82 -5.96 -7.71
C HIS A 180 23.77 -6.69 -8.65
N TYR A 181 24.18 -7.91 -8.29
CA TYR A 181 25.02 -8.75 -9.13
C TYR A 181 24.36 -9.04 -10.49
N LEU A 182 23.10 -9.45 -10.47
CA LEU A 182 22.33 -9.72 -11.69
C LEU A 182 22.16 -8.47 -12.54
N LEU A 183 21.77 -7.33 -11.96
CA LEU A 183 21.58 -6.07 -12.71
C LEU A 183 22.88 -5.59 -13.38
N LYS A 184 24.03 -5.78 -12.75
CA LYS A 184 25.32 -5.47 -13.38
C LYS A 184 25.60 -6.35 -14.59
N ARG A 185 25.18 -7.62 -14.56
CA ARG A 185 25.44 -8.61 -15.62
C ARG A 185 24.38 -8.55 -16.74
N THR A 186 23.12 -8.47 -16.38
CA THR A 186 21.98 -8.56 -17.34
C THR A 186 21.39 -7.21 -17.71
N ARG A 187 21.80 -6.13 -17.03
CA ARG A 187 21.32 -4.77 -17.29
C ARG A 187 19.78 -4.70 -17.22
N TYR A 188 19.14 -4.18 -18.27
CA TYR A 188 17.67 -4.03 -18.36
C TYR A 188 16.93 -5.36 -18.62
N TYR A 189 17.61 -6.42 -19.06
CA TYR A 189 16.94 -7.70 -19.35
C TYR A 189 16.30 -8.31 -18.09
N LEU A 190 16.92 -8.16 -16.91
CA LEU A 190 16.30 -8.59 -15.65
C LEU A 190 14.99 -7.85 -15.36
N VAL A 191 14.95 -6.54 -15.65
CA VAL A 191 13.73 -5.74 -15.46
C VAL A 191 12.63 -6.22 -16.40
N ILE A 192 12.96 -6.50 -17.67
CA ILE A 192 12.00 -7.02 -18.66
C ILE A 192 11.49 -8.39 -18.20
N LEU A 193 12.39 -9.31 -17.82
CA LEU A 193 12.01 -10.66 -17.37
C LEU A 193 11.03 -10.61 -16.19
N LEU A 194 11.38 -9.84 -15.15
CA LEU A 194 10.51 -9.69 -13.98
C LEU A 194 9.19 -8.96 -14.32
N GLY A 195 9.24 -8.01 -15.25
CA GLY A 195 8.06 -7.35 -15.79
C GLY A 195 7.12 -8.31 -16.51
N CYS A 196 7.66 -9.20 -17.34
CA CYS A 196 6.88 -10.25 -17.99
C CYS A 196 6.29 -11.24 -16.95
N ILE A 197 7.08 -11.68 -15.96
CA ILE A 197 6.58 -12.56 -14.89
C ILE A 197 5.41 -11.86 -14.16
N TRP A 198 5.60 -10.63 -13.73
CA TRP A 198 4.54 -9.86 -13.07
C TRP A 198 3.32 -9.68 -13.96
N PHE A 199 3.49 -9.35 -15.23
CA PHE A 199 2.39 -9.07 -16.15
C PHE A 199 1.56 -10.31 -16.44
N PHE A 200 2.20 -11.47 -16.63
CA PHE A 200 1.56 -12.70 -17.03
C PHE A 200 1.25 -13.66 -15.86
N SER A 201 1.72 -13.39 -14.64
CA SER A 201 1.50 -14.27 -13.48
C SER A 201 0.04 -14.70 -13.23
N PRO A 202 -1.00 -13.87 -13.48
CA PRO A 202 -2.37 -14.31 -13.30
C PRO A 202 -2.80 -15.40 -14.30
N LEU A 203 -2.25 -15.38 -15.51
CA LEU A 203 -2.60 -16.38 -16.53
C LEU A 203 -2.15 -17.80 -16.14
N PHE A 204 -1.12 -17.88 -15.32
CA PHE A 204 -0.57 -19.17 -14.87
C PHE A 204 -1.12 -19.64 -13.53
N HIS A 205 -2.02 -18.87 -12.89
CA HIS A 205 -2.60 -19.16 -11.57
C HIS A 205 -1.54 -19.46 -10.48
N ILE A 206 -0.33 -18.92 -10.63
CA ILE A 206 0.76 -19.12 -9.67
C ILE A 206 0.52 -18.22 -8.45
N ARG A 207 0.42 -18.83 -7.28
CA ARG A 207 0.40 -18.08 -6.02
C ARG A 207 1.78 -17.45 -5.75
N THR A 208 1.93 -16.18 -6.09
CA THR A 208 3.20 -15.46 -5.93
C THR A 208 3.31 -14.77 -4.57
N TYR A 209 2.27 -14.80 -3.73
CA TYR A 209 2.17 -14.02 -2.49
C TYR A 209 2.49 -12.53 -2.72
N LEU A 210 2.18 -12.03 -3.90
CA LEU A 210 2.48 -10.66 -4.37
C LEU A 210 3.99 -10.31 -4.38
N LEU A 211 4.86 -11.32 -4.41
CA LEU A 211 6.30 -11.14 -4.55
C LEU A 211 6.66 -10.65 -5.95
N ASP A 212 5.95 -11.08 -6.97
CA ASP A 212 6.13 -10.67 -8.36
C ASP A 212 6.07 -9.14 -8.52
N VAL A 213 5.01 -8.50 -8.01
CA VAL A 213 4.89 -7.04 -8.03
C VAL A 213 6.01 -6.37 -7.24
N THR A 214 6.37 -6.92 -6.08
CA THR A 214 7.39 -6.32 -5.22
C THR A 214 8.78 -6.40 -5.86
N PHE A 215 9.16 -7.57 -6.40
CA PHE A 215 10.43 -7.77 -7.08
C PHE A 215 10.54 -6.93 -8.34
N PHE A 216 9.54 -6.94 -9.21
CA PHE A 216 9.58 -6.18 -10.45
C PHE A 216 9.80 -4.69 -10.22
N PHE A 217 8.94 -4.05 -9.45
CA PHE A 217 9.03 -2.60 -9.26
C PHE A 217 10.25 -2.18 -8.44
N PHE A 218 10.66 -2.98 -7.46
CA PHE A 218 11.89 -2.71 -6.71
C PHE A 218 13.12 -2.81 -7.62
N VAL A 219 13.22 -3.86 -8.43
CA VAL A 219 14.35 -4.07 -9.36
C VAL A 219 14.37 -3.00 -10.45
N TRP A 220 13.21 -2.55 -10.92
CA TRP A 220 13.15 -1.42 -11.85
C TRP A 220 13.68 -0.13 -11.23
N GLY A 221 13.29 0.20 -10.01
CA GLY A 221 13.83 1.33 -9.26
C GLY A 221 15.35 1.20 -9.02
N ALA A 222 15.81 0.00 -8.62
CA ALA A 222 17.22 -0.31 -8.44
C ALA A 222 18.03 -0.13 -9.74
N TYR A 223 17.51 -0.61 -10.87
CA TYR A 223 18.11 -0.44 -12.19
C TYR A 223 18.31 1.04 -12.53
N MET A 224 17.27 1.87 -12.32
CA MET A 224 17.37 3.32 -12.57
C MET A 224 18.49 3.96 -11.74
N SER A 225 18.58 3.58 -10.46
CA SER A 225 19.57 4.14 -9.53
C SER A 225 21.01 3.66 -9.83
N ILE A 226 21.21 2.35 -10.01
CA ILE A 226 22.53 1.76 -10.29
C ILE A 226 23.12 2.31 -11.59
N ASN A 227 22.27 2.50 -12.62
CA ASN A 227 22.70 3.03 -13.93
C ASN A 227 22.66 4.57 -13.99
N LYS A 228 22.54 5.25 -12.84
CA LYS A 228 22.54 6.71 -12.72
C LYS A 228 21.56 7.39 -13.68
N LYS A 229 20.41 6.73 -13.96
CA LYS A 229 19.37 7.29 -14.82
C LYS A 229 18.64 8.43 -14.11
N ASP A 230 18.57 9.58 -14.75
CA ASP A 230 17.79 10.70 -14.23
C ASP A 230 16.29 10.46 -14.49
N MET A 231 15.54 10.22 -13.42
CA MET A 231 14.09 9.98 -13.50
C MET A 231 13.34 11.17 -14.09
N LEU A 232 13.77 12.42 -13.81
CA LEU A 232 13.14 13.63 -14.37
C LEU A 232 13.26 13.68 -15.90
N VAL A 233 14.37 13.17 -16.43
CA VAL A 233 14.59 13.11 -17.89
C VAL A 233 13.87 11.90 -18.49
N VAL A 234 14.08 10.71 -17.92
CA VAL A 234 13.55 9.46 -18.51
C VAL A 234 12.03 9.44 -18.45
N PHE A 235 11.43 9.74 -17.29
CA PHE A 235 9.97 9.73 -17.14
C PHE A 235 9.33 10.99 -17.74
N GLY A 236 10.00 12.14 -17.66
CA GLY A 236 9.50 13.40 -18.20
C GLY A 236 9.20 13.34 -19.69
N ARG A 237 9.94 12.51 -20.47
CA ARG A 237 9.66 12.28 -21.90
C ARG A 237 8.26 11.71 -22.14
N PHE A 238 7.75 10.96 -21.19
CA PHE A 238 6.45 10.28 -21.28
C PHE A 238 5.33 11.00 -20.52
N PHE A 239 5.54 12.24 -20.03
CA PHE A 239 4.56 12.92 -19.20
C PHE A 239 3.19 13.01 -19.86
N LYS A 240 3.10 13.63 -21.03
CA LYS A 240 1.83 13.80 -21.76
C LYS A 240 1.17 12.44 -22.05
N VAL A 241 1.95 11.49 -22.51
CA VAL A 241 1.47 10.14 -22.84
C VAL A 241 0.97 9.43 -21.58
N SER A 242 1.69 9.53 -20.46
CA SER A 242 1.29 8.92 -19.20
C SER A 242 -0.01 9.49 -18.62
N VAL A 243 -0.24 10.81 -18.78
CA VAL A 243 -1.52 11.44 -18.40
C VAL A 243 -2.66 10.87 -19.22
N ILE A 244 -2.52 10.85 -20.56
CA ILE A 244 -3.57 10.35 -21.45
C ILE A 244 -3.84 8.87 -21.18
N LEU A 245 -2.79 8.05 -21.13
CA LEU A 245 -2.93 6.61 -20.90
C LEU A 245 -3.55 6.29 -19.52
N TYR A 246 -3.11 6.97 -18.46
CA TYR A 246 -3.63 6.75 -17.12
C TYR A 246 -5.12 7.05 -17.03
N ILE A 247 -5.56 8.17 -17.61
CA ILE A 247 -6.98 8.56 -17.62
C ILE A 247 -7.78 7.61 -18.53
N ALA A 248 -7.31 7.37 -19.76
CA ALA A 248 -8.02 6.52 -20.71
C ALA A 248 -8.16 5.08 -20.18
N LEU A 249 -7.08 4.48 -19.66
CA LEU A 249 -7.12 3.12 -19.11
C LEU A 249 -7.96 3.04 -17.84
N GLY A 250 -7.98 4.08 -17.00
CA GLY A 250 -8.87 4.14 -15.85
C GLY A 250 -10.35 4.13 -16.28
N VAL A 251 -10.72 4.93 -17.28
CA VAL A 251 -12.07 4.94 -17.85
C VAL A 251 -12.40 3.59 -18.50
N VAL A 252 -11.48 3.05 -19.31
CA VAL A 252 -11.67 1.73 -19.97
C VAL A 252 -11.83 0.63 -18.92
N HIS A 253 -11.10 0.69 -17.79
CA HIS A 253 -11.28 -0.27 -16.69
C HIS A 253 -12.68 -0.21 -16.09
N VAL A 254 -13.20 1.00 -15.82
CA VAL A 254 -14.57 1.17 -15.29
C VAL A 254 -15.60 0.62 -16.25
N LEU A 255 -15.47 0.90 -17.56
CA LEU A 255 -16.36 0.34 -18.59
C LEU A 255 -16.20 -1.18 -18.71
N ALA A 256 -14.98 -1.69 -18.70
CA ALA A 256 -14.74 -3.13 -18.78
C ALA A 256 -15.31 -3.88 -17.57
N ALA A 257 -15.33 -3.28 -16.39
CA ALA A 257 -15.94 -3.90 -15.22
C ALA A 257 -17.45 -4.17 -15.37
N HIS A 258 -18.12 -3.47 -16.27
CA HIS A 258 -19.53 -3.71 -16.60
C HIS A 258 -19.72 -4.78 -17.68
N TYR A 259 -18.92 -4.71 -18.73
CA TYR A 259 -19.19 -5.46 -19.97
C TYR A 259 -18.22 -6.63 -20.18
N TYR A 260 -17.00 -6.54 -19.65
CA TYR A 260 -15.90 -7.48 -19.91
C TYR A 260 -15.04 -7.66 -18.65
N PRO A 261 -15.57 -8.20 -17.54
CA PRO A 261 -14.88 -8.28 -16.25
C PRO A 261 -13.52 -9.01 -16.33
N ASP A 262 -13.39 -9.99 -17.21
CA ASP A 262 -12.15 -10.77 -17.40
C ASP A 262 -10.99 -9.91 -17.93
N LEU A 263 -11.28 -8.81 -18.61
CA LEU A 263 -10.24 -7.90 -19.14
C LEU A 263 -9.74 -6.90 -18.10
N THR A 264 -10.45 -6.70 -17.00
CA THR A 264 -10.11 -5.69 -15.98
C THR A 264 -8.71 -5.89 -15.40
N GLY A 265 -8.31 -7.15 -15.20
CA GLY A 265 -6.98 -7.49 -14.67
C GLY A 265 -5.83 -7.03 -15.58
N ILE A 266 -5.94 -7.24 -16.86
CA ILE A 266 -4.93 -6.82 -17.85
C ILE A 266 -4.90 -5.30 -17.98
N ILE A 267 -6.08 -4.66 -18.13
CA ILE A 267 -6.21 -3.20 -18.23
C ILE A 267 -5.56 -2.54 -17.01
N LYS A 268 -5.86 -3.06 -15.81
CA LYS A 268 -5.31 -2.57 -14.55
C LYS A 268 -3.78 -2.65 -14.49
N ARG A 269 -3.18 -3.74 -14.96
CA ARG A 269 -1.71 -3.87 -15.00
C ARG A 269 -1.06 -2.85 -15.91
N ILE A 270 -1.63 -2.61 -17.10
CA ILE A 270 -1.14 -1.56 -17.99
C ILE A 270 -1.31 -0.18 -17.34
N ASN A 271 -2.46 0.05 -16.68
CA ASN A 271 -2.73 1.31 -15.96
C ASN A 271 -1.78 1.54 -14.79
N ILE A 272 -1.32 0.49 -14.10
CA ILE A 272 -0.31 0.61 -13.03
C ILE A 272 1.02 1.17 -13.58
N LEU A 273 1.47 0.73 -14.75
CA LEU A 273 2.68 1.26 -15.38
C LEU A 273 2.50 2.74 -15.79
N ALA A 274 1.37 3.07 -16.41
CA ALA A 274 1.04 4.45 -16.76
C ALA A 274 0.92 5.34 -15.51
N GLY A 275 0.29 4.84 -14.47
CA GLY A 275 0.07 5.56 -13.20
C GLY A 275 1.36 5.83 -12.42
N LEU A 276 2.34 4.93 -12.45
CA LEU A 276 3.65 5.20 -11.85
C LEU A 276 4.34 6.38 -12.54
N LEU A 277 4.36 6.39 -13.88
CA LEU A 277 4.92 7.50 -14.66
C LEU A 277 4.14 8.79 -14.44
N PHE A 278 2.81 8.72 -14.48
CA PHE A 278 1.91 9.84 -14.22
C PHE A 278 2.13 10.46 -12.84
N ALA A 279 2.09 9.65 -11.78
CA ALA A 279 2.22 10.13 -10.41
C ALA A 279 3.57 10.85 -10.17
N TYR A 280 4.67 10.25 -10.63
CA TYR A 280 5.99 10.87 -10.52
C TYR A 280 6.08 12.18 -11.31
N ASN A 281 5.66 12.17 -12.57
CA ASN A 281 5.70 13.35 -13.42
C ASN A 281 4.80 14.48 -12.91
N LEU A 282 3.59 14.13 -12.42
CA LEU A 282 2.68 15.10 -11.82
C LEU A 282 3.30 15.74 -10.59
N SER A 283 3.90 14.94 -9.68
CA SER A 283 4.56 15.49 -8.49
C SER A 283 5.71 16.42 -8.84
N ALA A 284 6.53 16.06 -9.83
CA ALA A 284 7.63 16.89 -10.31
C ALA A 284 7.12 18.19 -10.97
N TRP A 285 6.04 18.11 -11.74
CA TRP A 285 5.42 19.26 -12.40
C TRP A 285 4.81 20.24 -11.38
N LEU A 286 4.06 19.73 -10.38
CA LEU A 286 3.47 20.55 -9.31
C LEU A 286 4.54 21.32 -8.53
N LEU A 287 5.65 20.66 -8.18
CA LEU A 287 6.78 21.30 -7.48
C LEU A 287 7.50 22.31 -8.34
N LYS A 288 7.78 21.96 -9.60
CA LYS A 288 8.49 22.85 -10.56
C LYS A 288 7.73 24.15 -10.80
N ASN A 289 6.39 24.09 -10.87
CA ASN A 289 5.53 25.25 -11.06
C ASN A 289 5.15 25.97 -9.76
N GLY A 290 5.65 25.54 -8.61
CA GLY A 290 5.38 26.17 -7.32
C GLY A 290 3.95 26.02 -6.80
N ILE A 291 3.14 25.12 -7.42
CA ILE A 291 1.73 24.85 -7.05
C ILE A 291 1.68 24.14 -5.70
N CYS A 292 2.62 23.25 -5.42
CA CYS A 292 2.73 22.52 -4.17
C CYS A 292 4.12 22.65 -3.56
N LYS A 293 4.20 22.43 -2.26
CA LYS A 293 5.45 22.26 -1.50
C LYS A 293 5.37 20.98 -0.68
N VAL A 294 6.51 20.33 -0.46
CA VAL A 294 6.58 19.16 0.40
C VAL A 294 6.30 19.57 1.84
N ASN A 295 5.27 19.02 2.44
CA ASN A 295 5.04 19.15 3.87
C ASN A 295 5.79 18.03 4.60
N ALA A 296 6.87 18.40 5.29
CA ALA A 296 7.75 17.46 6.00
C ALA A 296 7.02 16.67 7.10
N PHE A 297 6.00 17.25 7.75
CA PHE A 297 5.18 16.55 8.73
C PHE A 297 4.38 15.42 8.08
N LEU A 298 3.64 15.72 7.02
CA LEU A 298 2.83 14.72 6.30
C LEU A 298 3.70 13.63 5.67
N ALA A 299 4.81 14.01 5.01
CA ALA A 299 5.75 13.06 4.45
C ALA A 299 6.33 12.12 5.51
N SER A 300 6.59 12.63 6.72
CA SER A 300 7.09 11.84 7.84
C SER A 300 6.04 10.96 8.51
N ALA A 301 4.77 11.33 8.47
CA ALA A 301 3.67 10.55 9.03
C ALA A 301 3.21 9.39 8.13
N SER A 302 3.58 9.40 6.84
CA SER A 302 3.05 8.48 5.82
C SER A 302 3.23 7.01 6.18
N PHE A 303 4.41 6.61 6.66
CA PHE A 303 4.66 5.22 7.04
C PHE A 303 3.87 4.82 8.30
N PHE A 304 3.75 5.71 9.29
CA PHE A 304 2.92 5.48 10.47
C PHE A 304 1.45 5.25 10.10
N ILE A 305 0.89 6.11 9.24
CA ILE A 305 -0.48 5.94 8.71
C ILE A 305 -0.61 4.60 7.99
N TYR A 306 0.38 4.27 7.14
CA TYR A 306 0.36 3.03 6.38
C TYR A 306 0.31 1.79 7.28
N VAL A 307 1.10 1.71 8.34
CA VAL A 307 1.19 0.50 9.17
C VAL A 307 0.05 0.37 10.19
N SER A 308 -0.62 1.48 10.53
CA SER A 308 -1.62 1.52 11.60
C SER A 308 -3.08 1.56 11.11
N HIS A 309 -3.35 2.03 9.88
CA HIS A 309 -4.73 2.24 9.42
C HIS A 309 -5.57 0.96 9.42
N GLY A 310 -5.00 -0.19 9.06
CA GLY A 310 -5.71 -1.46 9.00
C GLY A 310 -6.31 -1.91 10.35
N LEU A 311 -5.73 -1.44 11.47
CA LEU A 311 -6.20 -1.79 12.81
C LEU A 311 -7.46 -1.03 13.24
N ILE A 312 -7.70 0.15 12.67
CA ILE A 312 -8.76 1.06 13.14
C ILE A 312 -9.80 1.39 12.08
N SER A 313 -9.43 1.46 10.80
CA SER A 313 -10.32 1.94 9.73
C SER A 313 -11.62 1.15 9.61
N GLY A 314 -11.54 -0.19 9.63
CA GLY A 314 -12.71 -1.06 9.56
C GLY A 314 -13.64 -0.92 10.78
N LYS A 315 -13.08 -0.68 11.97
CA LYS A 315 -13.86 -0.48 13.19
C LYS A 315 -14.60 0.86 13.16
N ILE A 316 -13.93 1.92 12.71
CA ILE A 316 -14.54 3.23 12.53
C ILE A 316 -15.65 3.16 11.48
N LEU A 317 -15.43 2.43 10.36
CA LEU A 317 -16.42 2.24 9.33
C LEU A 317 -17.68 1.53 9.86
N LYS A 318 -17.52 0.42 10.58
CA LYS A 318 -18.65 -0.31 11.20
C LYS A 318 -19.41 0.59 12.18
N LEU A 319 -18.71 1.31 13.05
CA LEU A 319 -19.33 2.22 14.00
C LEU A 319 -20.11 3.34 13.30
N ALA A 320 -19.53 3.95 12.29
CA ALA A 320 -20.18 5.01 11.51
C ALA A 320 -21.42 4.49 10.76
N TYR A 321 -21.30 3.30 10.15
CA TYR A 321 -22.42 2.65 9.45
C TYR A 321 -23.60 2.39 10.39
N VAL A 322 -23.34 1.85 11.58
CA VAL A 322 -24.35 1.56 12.59
C VAL A 322 -25.02 2.83 13.12
N ALA A 323 -24.23 3.88 13.35
CA ALA A 323 -24.72 5.14 13.89
C ALA A 323 -25.59 5.91 12.87
N ILE A 324 -25.19 5.89 11.59
CA ILE A 324 -25.83 6.71 10.53
C ILE A 324 -26.93 5.92 9.82
N ARG A 325 -26.78 4.59 9.66
CA ARG A 325 -27.71 3.71 8.92
C ARG A 325 -28.05 4.27 7.54
N PRO A 326 -27.07 4.37 6.62
CA PRO A 326 -27.27 5.02 5.35
C PRO A 326 -28.38 4.34 4.54
N ALA A 327 -29.36 5.14 4.07
CA ALA A 327 -30.51 4.66 3.29
C ALA A 327 -30.37 4.93 1.80
N SER A 328 -29.29 5.57 1.33
CA SER A 328 -29.06 5.91 -0.08
C SER A 328 -27.58 5.83 -0.43
N SER A 329 -27.28 5.71 -1.73
CA SER A 329 -25.90 5.74 -2.24
C SER A 329 -25.12 6.98 -1.78
N ILE A 330 -25.75 8.13 -1.73
CA ILE A 330 -25.12 9.38 -1.33
C ILE A 330 -24.79 9.34 0.17
N SER A 331 -25.74 8.93 1.01
CA SER A 331 -25.51 8.82 2.46
C SER A 331 -24.42 7.79 2.77
N LEU A 332 -24.38 6.67 2.05
CA LEU A 332 -23.32 5.67 2.17
C LEU A 332 -21.96 6.26 1.76
N LEU A 333 -21.91 6.98 0.64
CA LEU A 333 -20.68 7.64 0.19
C LEU A 333 -20.18 8.67 1.21
N VAL A 334 -21.07 9.46 1.80
CA VAL A 334 -20.72 10.41 2.87
C VAL A 334 -20.12 9.69 4.07
N VAL A 335 -20.68 8.54 4.47
CA VAL A 335 -20.10 7.70 5.55
C VAL A 335 -18.66 7.30 5.20
N TYR A 336 -18.43 6.75 4.01
CA TYR A 336 -17.11 6.29 3.58
C TYR A 336 -16.08 7.43 3.53
N VAL A 337 -16.42 8.56 2.93
CA VAL A 337 -15.54 9.74 2.86
C VAL A 337 -15.24 10.28 4.25
N SER A 338 -16.27 10.37 5.12
CA SER A 338 -16.10 10.81 6.51
C SER A 338 -15.15 9.88 7.29
N VAL A 339 -15.29 8.57 7.10
CA VAL A 339 -14.39 7.58 7.74
C VAL A 339 -12.95 7.75 7.28
N ILE A 340 -12.70 8.04 6.00
CA ILE A 340 -11.35 8.33 5.51
C ILE A 340 -10.78 9.56 6.22
N ILE A 341 -11.55 10.66 6.24
CA ILE A 341 -11.11 11.93 6.86
C ILE A 341 -10.85 11.74 8.36
N ILE A 342 -11.78 11.10 9.07
CA ILE A 342 -11.66 10.83 10.51
C ILE A 342 -10.44 9.94 10.79
N THR A 343 -10.27 8.86 10.02
CA THR A 343 -9.15 7.93 10.23
C THR A 343 -7.81 8.62 10.00
N VAL A 344 -7.68 9.36 8.89
CA VAL A 344 -6.46 10.13 8.60
C VAL A 344 -6.20 11.18 9.68
N GLY A 345 -7.24 11.92 10.07
CA GLY A 345 -7.15 12.94 11.13
C GLY A 345 -6.71 12.37 12.48
N LEU A 346 -7.32 11.27 12.91
CA LEU A 346 -6.95 10.58 14.16
C LEU A 346 -5.50 10.06 14.12
N LEU A 347 -5.08 9.47 13.01
CA LEU A 347 -3.70 8.97 12.87
C LEU A 347 -2.68 10.11 12.80
N LEU A 348 -3.00 11.23 12.14
CA LEU A 348 -2.15 12.42 12.15
C LEU A 348 -2.06 13.05 13.55
N LEU A 349 -3.17 13.12 14.27
CA LEU A 349 -3.20 13.60 15.66
C LEU A 349 -2.36 12.68 16.56
N THR A 350 -2.56 11.37 16.46
CA THR A 350 -1.76 10.38 17.21
C THR A 350 -0.27 10.51 16.90
N PHE A 351 0.08 10.63 15.62
CA PHE A 351 1.46 10.86 15.20
C PHE A 351 2.04 12.16 15.77
N TYR A 352 1.26 13.25 15.77
CA TYR A 352 1.67 14.53 16.35
C TYR A 352 1.92 14.42 17.87
N LEU A 353 0.98 13.78 18.60
CA LEU A 353 1.11 13.60 20.04
C LEU A 353 2.31 12.72 20.40
N LEU A 354 2.50 11.60 19.69
CA LEU A 354 3.67 10.75 19.88
C LEU A 354 4.97 11.48 19.55
N ARG A 355 4.98 12.29 18.51
CA ARG A 355 6.15 13.09 18.14
C ARG A 355 6.53 14.10 19.23
N ARG A 356 5.54 14.64 19.93
CA ARG A 356 5.72 15.65 20.98
C ARG A 356 6.07 15.05 22.33
N TYR A 357 5.38 13.97 22.73
CA TYR A 357 5.45 13.44 24.09
C TYR A 357 6.21 12.12 24.22
N ALA A 358 6.32 11.34 23.14
CA ALA A 358 6.99 10.05 23.15
C ALA A 358 7.83 9.83 21.86
N PRO A 359 8.80 10.73 21.56
CA PRO A 359 9.54 10.70 20.30
C PRO A 359 10.34 9.41 20.10
N GLU A 360 10.89 8.80 21.15
CA GLU A 360 11.64 7.55 21.06
C GLU A 360 10.72 6.37 20.71
N THR A 361 9.53 6.30 21.30
CA THR A 361 8.52 5.32 20.93
C THR A 361 8.13 5.47 19.46
N LEU A 362 7.90 6.72 19.01
CA LEU A 362 7.56 7.00 17.61
C LEU A 362 8.68 6.57 16.66
N LYS A 363 9.96 6.77 17.01
CA LYS A 363 11.08 6.28 16.17
C LYS A 363 10.99 4.78 15.95
N VAL A 364 10.68 4.03 16.99
CA VAL A 364 10.59 2.57 16.93
C VAL A 364 9.40 2.12 16.09
N ILE A 365 8.19 2.61 16.40
CA ILE A 365 6.95 2.13 15.75
C ILE A 365 6.74 2.68 14.34
N ALA A 366 7.32 3.85 14.01
CA ALA A 366 7.26 4.46 12.69
C ALA A 366 8.54 4.22 11.86
N GLY A 367 9.49 3.38 12.33
CA GLY A 367 10.70 3.06 11.59
C GLY A 367 11.56 4.29 11.26
N ARG A 368 11.63 5.27 12.16
CA ARG A 368 12.38 6.50 11.94
C ARG A 368 13.82 6.36 12.50
N LYS A 369 14.72 7.12 11.87
CA LYS A 369 16.10 7.22 12.36
C LYS A 369 16.21 8.27 13.46
#